data_541ecb62dd486e89e625e08538fc7b09
#
_entry.id   541ecb62dd486e89e625e08538fc7b09
#
_cell.length_a   1.000
_cell.length_b   1.000
_cell.length_c   1.000
_cell.angle_alpha   90.00
_cell.angle_beta   90.00
_cell.angle_gamma   90.00
#
_symmetry.space_group_name_H-M   'P 1'
#
loop_
_entity.id
_entity.type
_entity.pdbx_description
1 polymer ?
#
loop_
_entity_poly.entity_id
_entity_poly.type
_entity_poly.pdbx_seq_one_letter_code
_entity_poly.pdbx_strand_id
1 'polypeptide(L)'
;MKLVESRNSGEKEFLQAVLEVSEVIIPFIQDNKKYQTHNILERLVEPERTIIFRVPWQDDSGNIQVNRGYRVEFNSAIGPYKGGLRFHPSVNLSILKFLGFEQVFKNSLTSLPLGGGKGGSDFDPKGKSESEVMRFCQSFITELYRHIGANTDVPAGDIGVGAREIGFMFGQYKRITNEFSGVLTGKGINWGGSLIRPEATGYGNIYFAQSMLNLAGETFDGKTIVISGSGNVAQYSCEKAIELGAKVVSFSDSSGCIYDPDGINEEKLEYIKELKNIKRGRIKEYAKKFSCKFSEGNPWQLKCDIALPCATQNELNLNDAKALVSNGCIAVSEGANMPCTSDAINHFQSSNVLYAQVKASNAGGVATSGLEMSQNSLRMNWTREEVDKRLKDIMLNIHSSCVEFGRAGKSVDYVKGANIAGFVKVADAMIDQGIVLSLIHI
;
A
#
# COMPACT_ATOMS: atom_id res chain seq x y z
N MET A 1 21.25 9.12 11.86
CA MET A 1 21.71 7.84 11.25
C MET A 1 22.59 7.00 12.19
N LYS A 2 23.75 7.42 12.71
CA LYS A 2 24.66 6.59 13.54
C LYS A 2 23.96 5.82 14.68
N LEU A 3 23.01 6.45 15.39
CA LEU A 3 22.23 5.79 16.46
C LEU A 3 21.33 4.68 15.89
N VAL A 4 20.66 4.96 14.79
CA VAL A 4 19.76 3.98 14.14
C VAL A 4 20.56 2.79 13.61
N GLU A 5 21.69 3.04 12.96
CA GLU A 5 22.60 2.00 12.46
C GLU A 5 23.13 1.10 13.57
N SER A 6 23.54 1.69 14.71
CA SER A 6 24.08 0.92 15.84
C SER A 6 23.05 0.01 16.49
N ARG A 7 21.75 0.41 16.50
CA ARG A 7 20.66 -0.37 17.06
C ARG A 7 20.07 -1.41 16.10
N ASN A 8 20.26 -1.21 14.80
CA ASN A 8 19.63 -2.00 13.73
C ASN A 8 20.69 -2.61 12.79
N SER A 9 21.77 -3.10 13.37
CA SER A 9 22.86 -3.71 12.62
C SER A 9 22.35 -4.88 11.77
N GLY A 10 22.59 -4.82 10.44
CA GLY A 10 22.16 -5.83 9.48
C GLY A 10 20.73 -5.67 8.92
N GLU A 11 19.96 -4.70 9.40
CA GLU A 11 18.59 -4.43 8.92
C GLU A 11 18.61 -3.44 7.73
N LYS A 12 19.14 -3.88 6.59
CA LYS A 12 19.47 -3.01 5.43
C LYS A 12 18.22 -2.30 4.87
N GLU A 13 17.11 -3.00 4.71
CA GLU A 13 15.88 -2.44 4.15
C GLU A 13 15.30 -1.36 5.05
N PHE A 14 15.34 -1.59 6.36
CA PHE A 14 14.89 -0.60 7.34
C PHE A 14 15.78 0.63 7.36
N LEU A 15 17.11 0.45 7.40
CA LEU A 15 18.07 1.55 7.40
C LEU A 15 17.98 2.42 6.15
N GLN A 16 17.74 1.81 4.98
CA GLN A 16 17.52 2.54 3.74
C GLN A 16 16.24 3.40 3.80
N ALA A 17 15.13 2.84 4.27
CA ALA A 17 13.88 3.58 4.37
C ALA A 17 13.98 4.77 5.34
N VAL A 18 14.66 4.58 6.49
CA VAL A 18 14.91 5.67 7.44
C VAL A 18 15.78 6.75 6.81
N LEU A 19 16.81 6.38 6.04
CA LEU A 19 17.66 7.34 5.35
C LEU A 19 16.88 8.19 4.36
N GLU A 20 16.14 7.55 3.45
CA GLU A 20 15.35 8.23 2.41
C GLU A 20 14.33 9.22 3.00
N VAL A 21 13.64 8.84 4.05
CA VAL A 21 12.69 9.72 4.73
C VAL A 21 13.40 10.83 5.49
N SER A 22 14.52 10.51 6.16
CA SER A 22 15.30 11.48 6.94
C SER A 22 15.90 12.59 6.08
N GLU A 23 16.33 12.30 4.86
CA GLU A 23 16.86 13.29 3.90
C GLU A 23 15.85 14.38 3.59
N VAL A 24 14.58 14.06 3.58
CA VAL A 24 13.47 15.00 3.36
C VAL A 24 13.05 15.72 4.65
N ILE A 25 13.00 14.99 5.78
CA ILE A 25 12.43 15.51 7.03
C ILE A 25 13.43 16.35 7.82
N ILE A 26 14.73 16.00 7.83
CA ILE A 26 15.73 16.73 8.63
C ILE A 26 15.81 18.22 8.27
N PRO A 27 15.89 18.64 6.98
CA PRO A 27 15.84 20.04 6.63
C PRO A 27 14.56 20.75 7.12
N PHE A 28 13.42 20.08 7.00
CA PHE A 28 12.16 20.64 7.50
C PHE A 28 12.15 20.82 9.02
N ILE A 29 12.71 19.86 9.79
CA ILE A 29 12.85 19.99 11.25
C ILE A 29 13.78 21.16 11.60
N GLN A 30 14.89 21.33 10.87
CA GLN A 30 15.85 22.42 11.11
C GLN A 30 15.21 23.80 10.95
N ASP A 31 14.27 23.94 10.01
CA ASP A 31 13.55 25.19 9.78
C ASP A 31 12.36 25.41 10.74
N ASN A 32 11.97 24.37 11.52
CA ASN A 32 10.80 24.42 12.39
C ASN A 32 11.14 24.08 13.84
N LYS A 33 11.34 25.11 14.67
CA LYS A 33 11.73 24.97 16.11
C LYS A 33 10.83 24.01 16.91
N LYS A 34 9.53 23.90 16.56
CA LYS A 34 8.57 23.00 17.20
C LYS A 34 9.07 21.55 17.23
N TYR A 35 9.74 21.08 16.16
CA TYR A 35 10.16 19.69 16.02
C TYR A 35 11.62 19.43 16.44
N GLN A 36 12.39 20.49 16.76
CA GLN A 36 13.77 20.37 17.23
C GLN A 36 13.89 19.88 18.67
N THR A 37 12.80 20.01 19.43
CA THR A 37 12.67 19.55 20.81
C THR A 37 11.97 18.20 20.85
N HIS A 38 11.96 17.53 22.01
CA HIS A 38 11.22 16.28 22.25
C HIS A 38 11.77 15.02 21.54
N ASN A 39 12.94 15.08 20.88
CA ASN A 39 13.56 13.96 20.17
C ASN A 39 12.57 13.24 19.23
N ILE A 40 11.79 14.02 18.46
CA ILE A 40 10.68 13.48 17.66
C ILE A 40 11.20 12.49 16.61
N LEU A 41 12.31 12.81 15.93
CA LEU A 41 12.86 11.93 14.89
C LEU A 41 13.35 10.61 15.48
N GLU A 42 14.07 10.65 16.59
CA GLU A 42 14.57 9.47 17.29
C GLU A 42 13.44 8.56 17.77
N ARG A 43 12.34 9.16 18.25
CA ARG A 43 11.14 8.41 18.66
C ARG A 43 10.37 7.85 17.46
N LEU A 44 10.33 8.59 16.35
CA LEU A 44 9.62 8.19 15.15
C LEU A 44 10.29 7.02 14.42
N VAL A 45 11.60 6.89 14.50
CA VAL A 45 12.36 5.81 13.85
C VAL A 45 12.54 4.55 14.70
N GLU A 46 12.05 4.57 15.95
CA GLU A 46 12.07 3.42 16.84
C GLU A 46 10.64 2.87 16.97
N PRO A 47 10.37 1.58 16.64
CA PRO A 47 9.05 1.00 16.82
C PRO A 47 8.68 0.96 18.30
N GLU A 48 7.41 1.23 18.63
CA GLU A 48 6.92 1.18 20.02
C GLU A 48 7.02 -0.24 20.58
N ARG A 49 6.76 -1.27 19.75
CA ARG A 49 6.94 -2.68 20.11
C ARG A 49 7.22 -3.56 18.92
N THR A 50 7.97 -4.63 19.15
CA THR A 50 8.18 -5.72 18.21
C THR A 50 7.89 -7.04 18.89
N ILE A 51 6.99 -7.82 18.31
CA ILE A 51 6.56 -9.12 18.82
C ILE A 51 7.06 -10.19 17.86
N ILE A 52 7.82 -11.15 18.39
CA ILE A 52 8.34 -12.30 17.63
C ILE A 52 7.87 -13.56 18.32
N PHE A 53 7.26 -14.47 17.59
CA PHE A 53 6.69 -15.67 18.17
C PHE A 53 6.85 -16.88 17.24
N ARG A 54 6.78 -18.08 17.84
CA ARG A 54 6.83 -19.35 17.12
C ARG A 54 5.44 -19.75 16.67
N VAL A 55 5.31 -20.23 15.44
CA VAL A 55 4.06 -20.72 14.84
C VAL A 55 4.24 -22.20 14.47
N PRO A 56 3.92 -23.16 15.37
CA PRO A 56 3.92 -24.58 15.05
C PRO A 56 2.59 -24.94 14.37
N TRP A 57 2.66 -25.74 13.30
CA TRP A 57 1.47 -26.24 12.60
C TRP A 57 1.75 -27.62 12.00
N GLN A 58 0.71 -28.36 11.62
CA GLN A 58 0.82 -29.69 11.08
C GLN A 58 0.49 -29.69 9.58
N ASP A 59 1.38 -30.27 8.76
CA ASP A 59 1.12 -30.47 7.33
C ASP A 59 0.12 -31.62 7.09
N ASP A 60 -0.28 -31.81 5.83
CA ASP A 60 -1.23 -32.89 5.47
C ASP A 60 -0.65 -34.30 5.62
N SER A 61 0.67 -34.43 5.71
CA SER A 61 1.36 -35.70 5.99
C SER A 61 1.49 -35.99 7.49
N GLY A 62 1.00 -35.09 8.35
CA GLY A 62 1.08 -35.24 9.80
C GLY A 62 2.39 -34.75 10.44
N ASN A 63 3.33 -34.18 9.66
CA ASN A 63 4.57 -33.66 10.19
C ASN A 63 4.37 -32.30 10.83
N ILE A 64 5.11 -32.03 11.92
CA ILE A 64 5.11 -30.73 12.58
C ILE A 64 6.06 -29.78 11.87
N GLN A 65 5.52 -28.69 11.40
CA GLN A 65 6.24 -27.57 10.81
C GLN A 65 6.34 -26.42 11.80
N VAL A 66 7.40 -25.60 11.70
CA VAL A 66 7.60 -24.46 12.58
C VAL A 66 8.02 -23.25 11.76
N ASN A 67 7.22 -22.22 11.83
CA ASN A 67 7.52 -20.91 11.23
C ASN A 67 7.69 -19.84 12.32
N ARG A 68 8.22 -18.71 11.94
CA ARG A 68 8.35 -17.54 12.79
C ARG A 68 7.30 -16.50 12.42
N GLY A 69 6.53 -16.07 13.43
CA GLY A 69 5.58 -14.97 13.31
C GLY A 69 6.16 -13.67 13.85
N TYR A 70 5.71 -12.55 13.27
CA TYR A 70 6.14 -11.19 13.65
C TYR A 70 4.96 -10.24 13.66
N ARG A 71 4.99 -9.28 14.57
CA ARG A 71 4.22 -8.03 14.51
C ARG A 71 5.08 -6.88 14.97
N VAL A 72 5.20 -5.85 14.14
CA VAL A 72 5.84 -4.58 14.47
C VAL A 72 4.74 -3.56 14.68
N GLU A 73 4.53 -3.15 15.91
CA GLU A 73 3.66 -2.05 16.32
C GLU A 73 4.53 -0.79 16.32
N PHE A 74 4.47 -0.04 15.19
CA PHE A 74 5.49 0.94 14.91
C PHE A 74 5.21 2.28 15.60
N ASN A 75 4.00 2.84 15.40
CA ASN A 75 3.61 4.10 16.01
C ASN A 75 2.09 4.19 16.15
N SER A 76 1.60 4.55 17.33
CA SER A 76 0.17 4.65 17.68
C SER A 76 -0.30 6.09 17.94
N ALA A 77 0.52 7.09 17.70
CA ALA A 77 0.20 8.48 18.07
C ALA A 77 -1.11 9.00 17.45
N ILE A 78 -1.49 8.51 16.27
CA ILE A 78 -2.71 8.97 15.57
C ILE A 78 -3.84 7.92 15.54
N GLY A 79 -3.69 6.79 16.19
CA GLY A 79 -4.72 5.74 16.27
C GLY A 79 -4.15 4.33 16.45
N PRO A 80 -5.00 3.31 16.46
CA PRO A 80 -4.58 1.92 16.57
C PRO A 80 -3.55 1.57 15.50
N TYR A 81 -2.58 0.68 15.83
CA TYR A 81 -1.64 0.21 14.82
C TYR A 81 -2.40 -0.41 13.65
N LYS A 82 -2.01 -0.08 12.43
CA LYS A 82 -2.69 -0.53 11.22
C LYS A 82 -1.68 -0.89 10.15
N GLY A 83 -1.82 -2.09 9.59
CA GLY A 83 -1.02 -2.53 8.45
C GLY A 83 -1.12 -4.03 8.21
N GLY A 84 -0.72 -4.45 7.00
CA GLY A 84 -0.90 -5.81 6.51
C GLY A 84 -0.05 -6.86 7.21
N LEU A 85 -0.50 -8.11 7.09
CA LEU A 85 0.27 -9.32 7.38
C LEU A 85 0.77 -9.89 6.05
N ARG A 86 2.07 -10.21 5.98
CA ARG A 86 2.70 -10.83 4.80
C ARG A 86 3.10 -12.25 5.11
N PHE A 87 2.66 -13.21 4.29
CA PHE A 87 3.13 -14.60 4.35
C PHE A 87 3.98 -14.89 3.13
N HIS A 88 5.29 -14.91 3.32
CA HIS A 88 6.26 -15.14 2.25
C HIS A 88 7.62 -15.56 2.84
N PRO A 89 8.35 -16.49 2.19
CA PRO A 89 9.65 -16.96 2.70
C PRO A 89 10.70 -15.88 2.96
N SER A 90 10.62 -14.75 2.27
CA SER A 90 11.55 -13.62 2.47
C SER A 90 11.26 -12.77 3.71
N VAL A 91 10.15 -13.01 4.42
CA VAL A 91 9.78 -12.19 5.58
C VAL A 91 10.83 -12.33 6.68
N ASN A 92 11.33 -11.18 7.10
CA ASN A 92 12.25 -11.02 8.22
C ASN A 92 11.95 -9.70 8.95
N LEU A 93 12.62 -9.47 10.07
CA LEU A 93 12.37 -8.29 10.91
C LEU A 93 12.69 -6.98 10.19
N SER A 94 13.79 -6.90 9.43
CA SER A 94 14.20 -5.71 8.68
C SER A 94 13.11 -5.27 7.70
N ILE A 95 12.59 -6.20 6.90
CA ILE A 95 11.49 -5.95 5.95
C ILE A 95 10.23 -5.45 6.68
N LEU A 96 9.88 -6.05 7.81
CA LEU A 96 8.67 -5.66 8.53
C LEU A 96 8.81 -4.32 9.26
N LYS A 97 10.00 -3.99 9.78
CA LYS A 97 10.30 -2.65 10.33
C LYS A 97 10.26 -1.59 9.24
N PHE A 98 10.87 -1.85 8.09
CA PHE A 98 10.79 -0.98 6.91
C PHE A 98 9.33 -0.70 6.54
N LEU A 99 8.56 -1.76 6.31
CA LEU A 99 7.16 -1.63 5.90
C LEU A 99 6.28 -1.00 6.99
N GLY A 100 6.56 -1.25 8.27
CA GLY A 100 5.87 -0.64 9.40
C GLY A 100 6.15 0.84 9.51
N PHE A 101 7.40 1.25 9.34
CA PHE A 101 7.82 2.64 9.32
C PHE A 101 7.14 3.42 8.18
N GLU A 102 7.18 2.91 6.97
CA GLU A 102 6.50 3.53 5.83
C GLU A 102 4.98 3.61 6.00
N GLN A 103 4.41 2.59 6.67
CA GLN A 103 2.97 2.54 6.94
C GLN A 103 2.51 3.68 7.86
N VAL A 104 3.37 4.16 8.78
CA VAL A 104 3.06 5.33 9.63
C VAL A 104 2.76 6.56 8.78
N PHE A 105 3.62 6.87 7.82
CA PHE A 105 3.45 8.03 6.92
C PHE A 105 2.24 7.84 6.00
N LYS A 106 2.09 6.67 5.41
CA LYS A 106 0.98 6.37 4.52
C LYS A 106 -0.38 6.50 5.22
N ASN A 107 -0.51 5.95 6.42
CA ASN A 107 -1.75 6.00 7.18
C ASN A 107 -2.09 7.42 7.61
N SER A 108 -1.09 8.20 8.03
CA SER A 108 -1.29 9.58 8.48
C SER A 108 -1.85 10.47 7.38
N LEU A 109 -1.47 10.24 6.12
CA LEU A 109 -1.99 10.99 4.98
C LEU A 109 -3.51 10.83 4.79
N THR A 110 -4.08 9.68 5.16
CA THR A 110 -5.52 9.41 4.99
C THR A 110 -6.41 10.28 5.88
N SER A 111 -5.84 10.96 6.87
CA SER A 111 -6.56 11.71 7.92
C SER A 111 -7.50 10.86 8.78
N LEU A 112 -7.49 9.55 8.62
CA LEU A 112 -8.19 8.63 9.49
C LEU A 112 -7.36 8.33 10.76
N PRO A 113 -7.97 7.96 11.88
CA PRO A 113 -7.28 7.64 13.11
C PRO A 113 -6.62 6.24 13.01
N LEU A 114 -5.51 6.17 12.28
CA LEU A 114 -4.77 4.94 11.98
C LEU A 114 -3.29 5.14 12.27
N GLY A 115 -2.78 4.45 13.26
CA GLY A 115 -1.35 4.31 13.51
C GLY A 115 -0.65 3.45 12.45
N GLY A 116 0.63 3.16 12.62
CA GLY A 116 1.41 2.32 11.70
C GLY A 116 1.85 1.01 12.35
N GLY A 117 1.70 -0.08 11.62
CA GLY A 117 2.21 -1.38 12.01
C GLY A 117 2.35 -2.32 10.82
N LYS A 118 3.10 -3.39 11.00
CA LYS A 118 3.30 -4.43 9.98
C LYS A 118 3.57 -5.77 10.63
N GLY A 119 3.17 -6.85 9.98
CA GLY A 119 3.45 -8.18 10.51
C GLY A 119 3.54 -9.23 9.40
N GLY A 120 3.74 -10.46 9.81
CA GLY A 120 3.80 -11.57 8.87
C GLY A 120 4.57 -12.77 9.39
N SER A 121 4.89 -13.65 8.47
CA SER A 121 5.63 -14.88 8.72
C SER A 121 6.44 -15.29 7.49
N ASP A 122 7.50 -16.05 7.71
CA ASP A 122 8.28 -16.75 6.68
C ASP A 122 7.53 -17.96 6.07
N PHE A 123 6.27 -18.17 6.42
CA PHE A 123 5.39 -19.17 5.84
C PHE A 123 5.10 -18.86 4.36
N ASP A 124 5.22 -19.87 3.50
CA ASP A 124 4.82 -19.78 2.09
C ASP A 124 3.47 -20.48 1.88
N PRO A 125 2.37 -19.75 1.64
CA PRO A 125 1.07 -20.34 1.36
C PRO A 125 0.98 -20.98 -0.04
N LYS A 126 1.98 -20.71 -0.90
CA LYS A 126 1.98 -21.20 -2.27
C LYS A 126 2.20 -22.70 -2.31
N GLY A 127 1.31 -23.42 -2.98
CA GLY A 127 1.37 -24.88 -3.07
C GLY A 127 0.89 -25.62 -1.82
N LYS A 128 0.40 -24.93 -0.79
CA LYS A 128 -0.21 -25.52 0.39
C LYS A 128 -1.69 -25.81 0.16
N SER A 129 -2.20 -26.86 0.79
CA SER A 129 -3.62 -27.12 0.81
C SER A 129 -4.39 -26.07 1.61
N GLU A 130 -5.69 -25.97 1.38
CA GLU A 130 -6.55 -25.07 2.14
C GLU A 130 -6.52 -25.40 3.65
N SER A 131 -6.48 -26.69 3.99
CA SER A 131 -6.41 -27.17 5.36
C SER A 131 -5.08 -26.82 6.03
N GLU A 132 -3.96 -26.91 5.31
CA GLU A 132 -2.65 -26.48 5.81
C GLU A 132 -2.62 -24.99 6.09
N VAL A 133 -3.11 -24.15 5.15
CA VAL A 133 -3.19 -22.71 5.33
C VAL A 133 -4.10 -22.34 6.51
N MET A 134 -5.23 -23.04 6.66
CA MET A 134 -6.13 -22.82 7.80
C MET A 134 -5.44 -23.13 9.14
N ARG A 135 -4.78 -24.30 9.25
CA ARG A 135 -4.06 -24.67 10.48
C ARG A 135 -2.95 -23.68 10.82
N PHE A 136 -2.21 -23.23 9.81
CA PHE A 136 -1.19 -22.20 10.00
C PHE A 136 -1.80 -20.89 10.50
N CYS A 137 -2.85 -20.37 9.86
CA CYS A 137 -3.53 -19.13 10.26
C CYS A 137 -4.08 -19.21 11.69
N GLN A 138 -4.65 -20.36 12.06
CA GLN A 138 -5.16 -20.59 13.41
C GLN A 138 -4.03 -20.58 14.46
N SER A 139 -2.92 -21.26 14.18
CA SER A 139 -1.74 -21.23 15.06
C SER A 139 -1.15 -19.82 15.17
N PHE A 140 -1.01 -19.11 14.06
CA PHE A 140 -0.50 -17.75 14.02
C PHE A 140 -1.33 -16.80 14.90
N ILE A 141 -2.65 -16.84 14.79
CA ILE A 141 -3.54 -16.01 15.59
C ILE A 141 -3.60 -16.46 17.06
N THR A 142 -3.41 -17.72 17.36
CA THR A 142 -3.37 -18.20 18.75
C THR A 142 -2.26 -17.53 19.58
N GLU A 143 -1.18 -17.10 18.95
CA GLU A 143 -0.16 -16.27 19.59
C GLU A 143 -0.46 -14.77 19.48
N LEU A 144 -0.87 -14.30 18.30
CA LEU A 144 -1.00 -12.87 18.02
C LEU A 144 -2.23 -12.22 18.69
N TYR A 145 -3.30 -12.97 19.00
CA TYR A 145 -4.56 -12.41 19.51
C TYR A 145 -4.40 -11.54 20.76
N ARG A 146 -3.38 -11.80 21.58
CA ARG A 146 -3.09 -11.03 22.80
C ARG A 146 -2.69 -9.59 22.55
N HIS A 147 -2.26 -9.30 21.34
CA HIS A 147 -1.64 -8.03 20.94
C HIS A 147 -2.50 -7.24 19.96
N ILE A 148 -3.53 -7.85 19.38
CA ILE A 148 -4.41 -7.21 18.38
C ILE A 148 -5.82 -7.02 18.93
N GLY A 149 -6.55 -6.08 18.34
CA GLY A 149 -7.93 -5.77 18.72
C GLY A 149 -8.42 -4.54 17.98
N ALA A 150 -9.74 -4.35 17.95
CA ALA A 150 -10.39 -3.25 17.21
C ALA A 150 -9.84 -1.86 17.57
N ASN A 151 -9.40 -1.66 18.82
CA ASN A 151 -8.94 -0.38 19.35
C ASN A 151 -7.43 -0.36 19.67
N THR A 152 -6.70 -1.44 19.40
CA THR A 152 -5.28 -1.57 19.73
C THR A 152 -4.44 -1.71 18.49
N ASP A 153 -4.67 -2.78 17.73
CA ASP A 153 -3.94 -3.12 16.51
C ASP A 153 -4.87 -3.89 15.56
N VAL A 154 -5.04 -3.37 14.34
CA VAL A 154 -5.96 -3.93 13.35
C VAL A 154 -5.18 -4.36 12.11
N PRO A 155 -4.71 -5.61 12.04
CA PRO A 155 -4.01 -6.14 10.88
C PRO A 155 -4.94 -6.23 9.64
N ALA A 156 -4.31 -6.30 8.46
CA ALA A 156 -4.97 -6.47 7.17
C ALA A 156 -4.25 -7.51 6.31
N GLY A 157 -4.73 -7.75 5.09
CA GLY A 157 -4.01 -8.54 4.10
C GLY A 157 -2.82 -7.81 3.48
N ASP A 158 -1.87 -8.60 2.97
CA ASP A 158 -0.72 -8.21 2.16
C ASP A 158 -0.29 -9.43 1.31
N ILE A 159 0.91 -9.45 0.75
CA ILE A 159 1.40 -10.60 -0.04
C ILE A 159 1.20 -11.92 0.74
N GLY A 160 0.57 -12.90 0.10
CA GLY A 160 0.28 -14.21 0.69
C GLY A 160 -0.86 -14.23 1.72
N VAL A 161 -1.52 -13.08 1.95
CA VAL A 161 -2.67 -12.97 2.88
C VAL A 161 -3.81 -12.25 2.16
N GLY A 162 -4.78 -13.01 1.70
CA GLY A 162 -6.00 -12.53 1.08
C GLY A 162 -7.23 -12.70 1.97
N ALA A 163 -8.42 -12.62 1.37
CA ALA A 163 -9.69 -12.77 2.08
C ALA A 163 -9.83 -14.14 2.77
N ARG A 164 -9.25 -15.19 2.18
CA ARG A 164 -9.24 -16.56 2.75
C ARG A 164 -8.49 -16.59 4.07
N GLU A 165 -7.24 -16.12 4.08
CA GLU A 165 -6.39 -16.09 5.27
C GLU A 165 -6.98 -15.17 6.36
N ILE A 166 -7.51 -14.02 5.97
CA ILE A 166 -8.23 -13.12 6.89
C ILE A 166 -9.42 -13.84 7.50
N GLY A 167 -10.17 -14.62 6.72
CA GLY A 167 -11.29 -15.43 7.22
C GLY A 167 -10.87 -16.45 8.28
N PHE A 168 -9.83 -17.22 8.00
CA PHE A 168 -9.31 -18.22 8.96
C PHE A 168 -8.78 -17.57 10.25
N MET A 169 -8.07 -16.46 10.11
CA MET A 169 -7.57 -15.70 11.27
C MET A 169 -8.69 -15.08 12.09
N PHE A 170 -9.70 -14.48 11.44
CA PHE A 170 -10.84 -13.90 12.13
C PHE A 170 -11.67 -14.95 12.86
N GLY A 171 -11.91 -16.12 12.22
CA GLY A 171 -12.62 -17.23 12.85
C GLY A 171 -11.93 -17.72 14.12
N GLN A 172 -10.60 -17.85 14.10
CA GLN A 172 -9.82 -18.25 15.27
C GLN A 172 -9.82 -17.17 16.36
N TYR A 173 -9.63 -15.89 15.99
CA TYR A 173 -9.69 -14.76 16.92
C TYR A 173 -11.04 -14.75 17.66
N LYS A 174 -12.15 -14.75 16.90
CA LYS A 174 -13.49 -14.78 17.45
C LYS A 174 -13.71 -15.97 18.41
N ARG A 175 -13.15 -17.13 18.07
CA ARG A 175 -13.26 -18.33 18.91
C ARG A 175 -12.54 -18.17 20.27
N ILE A 176 -11.36 -17.56 20.25
CA ILE A 176 -10.53 -17.39 21.47
C ILE A 176 -11.10 -16.29 22.37
N THR A 177 -11.45 -15.14 21.77
CA THR A 177 -11.90 -13.96 22.54
C THR A 177 -13.37 -14.01 22.91
N ASN A 178 -14.16 -14.84 22.24
CA ASN A 178 -15.63 -14.87 22.30
C ASN A 178 -16.27 -13.51 21.95
N GLU A 179 -15.63 -12.76 21.02
CA GLU A 179 -16.09 -11.45 20.57
C GLU A 179 -16.19 -11.38 19.05
N PHE A 180 -17.26 -10.73 18.57
CA PHE A 180 -17.37 -10.31 17.17
C PHE A 180 -16.98 -8.82 17.10
N SER A 181 -15.68 -8.55 16.93
CA SER A 181 -15.13 -7.20 16.95
C SER A 181 -14.66 -6.73 15.57
N GLY A 182 -14.27 -5.46 15.47
CA GLY A 182 -13.66 -4.86 14.27
C GLY A 182 -12.17 -5.19 14.07
N VAL A 183 -11.66 -6.22 14.72
CA VAL A 183 -10.29 -6.72 14.48
C VAL A 183 -10.14 -7.25 13.06
N LEU A 184 -9.01 -7.05 12.44
CA LEU A 184 -8.71 -7.39 11.06
C LEU A 184 -9.56 -6.61 10.03
N THR A 185 -8.97 -6.23 8.91
CA THR A 185 -9.69 -5.69 7.76
C THR A 185 -9.43 -6.51 6.50
N GLY A 186 -10.30 -6.36 5.50
CA GLY A 186 -10.37 -7.23 4.35
C GLY A 186 -11.28 -8.44 4.59
N LYS A 187 -12.21 -8.29 5.53
CA LYS A 187 -13.24 -9.28 5.84
C LYS A 187 -14.22 -9.46 4.67
N GLY A 188 -14.89 -10.59 4.62
CA GLY A 188 -16.00 -10.81 3.68
C GLY A 188 -17.18 -9.87 3.98
N ILE A 189 -17.91 -9.46 2.94
CA ILE A 189 -19.03 -8.52 3.03
C ILE A 189 -20.07 -8.97 4.06
N ASN A 190 -20.35 -10.26 4.11
CA ASN A 190 -21.38 -10.83 4.99
C ASN A 190 -21.01 -10.86 6.49
N TRP A 191 -19.75 -10.52 6.83
CA TRP A 191 -19.26 -10.58 8.21
C TRP A 191 -18.31 -9.43 8.56
N GLY A 192 -18.67 -8.23 8.11
CA GLY A 192 -18.03 -6.97 8.53
C GLY A 192 -17.05 -6.37 7.53
N GLY A 193 -16.96 -6.90 6.31
CA GLY A 193 -16.16 -6.31 5.23
C GLY A 193 -16.81 -5.06 4.64
N SER A 194 -16.02 -4.28 3.91
CA SER A 194 -16.48 -3.07 3.20
C SER A 194 -16.57 -3.30 1.69
N LEU A 195 -17.57 -2.74 1.06
CA LEU A 195 -17.60 -2.57 -0.39
C LEU A 195 -16.42 -1.70 -0.86
N ILE A 196 -16.10 -1.72 -2.14
CA ILE A 196 -14.98 -0.99 -2.75
C ILE A 196 -13.59 -1.48 -2.27
N ARG A 197 -13.48 -2.45 -1.36
CA ARG A 197 -12.15 -2.85 -0.86
C ARG A 197 -11.23 -3.46 -1.94
N PRO A 198 -11.70 -4.33 -2.86
CA PRO A 198 -10.87 -4.82 -3.97
C PRO A 198 -10.44 -3.71 -4.93
N GLU A 199 -11.31 -2.75 -5.17
CA GLU A 199 -11.14 -1.64 -6.10
C GLU A 199 -10.25 -0.53 -5.55
N ALA A 200 -10.25 -0.38 -4.24
CA ALA A 200 -9.81 0.83 -3.53
C ALA A 200 -8.41 1.34 -3.89
N THR A 201 -7.46 0.44 -4.09
CA THR A 201 -6.08 0.85 -4.43
C THR A 201 -6.02 1.41 -5.85
N GLY A 202 -6.67 0.75 -6.81
CA GLY A 202 -6.75 1.21 -8.19
C GLY A 202 -7.53 2.51 -8.32
N TYR A 203 -8.71 2.58 -7.72
CA TYR A 203 -9.54 3.80 -7.72
C TYR A 203 -8.81 4.97 -7.05
N GLY A 204 -8.20 4.73 -5.89
CA GLY A 204 -7.43 5.75 -5.19
C GLY A 204 -6.26 6.29 -6.01
N ASN A 205 -5.53 5.41 -6.72
CA ASN A 205 -4.47 5.82 -7.61
C ASN A 205 -4.97 6.77 -8.71
N ILE A 206 -6.12 6.46 -9.33
CA ILE A 206 -6.72 7.31 -10.36
C ILE A 206 -7.24 8.62 -9.77
N TYR A 207 -7.88 8.64 -8.61
CA TYR A 207 -8.34 9.88 -7.97
C TYR A 207 -7.17 10.83 -7.62
N PHE A 208 -6.05 10.26 -7.14
CA PHE A 208 -4.85 11.05 -6.89
C PHE A 208 -4.26 11.60 -8.20
N ALA A 209 -4.10 10.76 -9.21
CA ALA A 209 -3.59 11.16 -10.54
C ALA A 209 -4.50 12.21 -11.20
N GLN A 210 -5.82 12.08 -11.09
CA GLN A 210 -6.78 13.09 -11.54
C GLN A 210 -6.54 14.45 -10.89
N SER A 211 -6.28 14.45 -9.59
CA SER A 211 -6.01 15.69 -8.85
C SER A 211 -4.69 16.34 -9.30
N MET A 212 -3.66 15.54 -9.57
CA MET A 212 -2.39 16.04 -10.14
C MET A 212 -2.59 16.66 -11.52
N LEU A 213 -3.30 15.97 -12.40
CA LEU A 213 -3.60 16.46 -13.76
C LEU A 213 -4.41 17.74 -13.71
N ASN A 214 -5.48 17.79 -12.91
CA ASN A 214 -6.33 18.98 -12.78
C ASN A 214 -5.53 20.21 -12.31
N LEU A 215 -4.60 20.02 -11.36
CA LEU A 215 -3.73 21.09 -10.90
C LEU A 215 -2.79 21.62 -11.99
N ALA A 216 -2.41 20.76 -12.93
CA ALA A 216 -1.61 21.11 -14.11
C ALA A 216 -2.45 21.62 -15.32
N GLY A 217 -3.78 21.70 -15.18
CA GLY A 217 -4.68 22.10 -16.26
C GLY A 217 -4.98 20.97 -17.28
N GLU A 218 -4.72 19.74 -16.92
CA GLU A 218 -4.92 18.54 -17.72
C GLU A 218 -6.06 17.66 -17.17
N THR A 219 -6.57 16.72 -17.95
CA THR A 219 -7.61 15.77 -17.56
C THR A 219 -7.27 14.36 -18.05
N PHE A 220 -8.01 13.35 -17.61
CA PHE A 220 -7.92 11.99 -18.15
C PHE A 220 -8.56 11.85 -19.53
N ASP A 221 -9.53 12.70 -19.84
CA ASP A 221 -10.30 12.60 -21.08
C ASP A 221 -9.40 12.67 -22.32
N GLY A 222 -9.52 11.67 -23.21
CA GLY A 222 -8.72 11.52 -24.41
C GLY A 222 -7.26 11.12 -24.22
N LYS A 223 -6.76 10.94 -22.97
CA LYS A 223 -5.37 10.54 -22.71
C LYS A 223 -5.15 9.04 -22.93
N THR A 224 -3.99 8.72 -23.48
CA THR A 224 -3.52 7.33 -23.62
C THR A 224 -2.78 6.89 -22.38
N ILE A 225 -3.19 5.76 -21.82
CA ILE A 225 -2.63 5.21 -20.57
C ILE A 225 -1.95 3.87 -20.81
N VAL A 226 -0.77 3.73 -20.23
CA VAL A 226 -0.04 2.46 -20.14
C VAL A 226 -0.07 1.98 -18.70
N ILE A 227 -0.53 0.75 -18.49
CA ILE A 227 -0.61 0.08 -17.17
C ILE A 227 0.25 -1.18 -17.19
N SER A 228 1.07 -1.38 -16.17
CA SER A 228 1.70 -2.67 -15.87
C SER A 228 0.89 -3.49 -14.89
N GLY A 229 1.14 -4.80 -14.88
CA GLY A 229 0.39 -5.73 -14.04
C GLY A 229 -0.94 -6.14 -14.68
N SER A 230 -1.64 -7.04 -14.02
CA SER A 230 -2.98 -7.52 -14.38
C SER A 230 -3.76 -8.02 -13.16
N GLY A 231 -3.29 -7.68 -11.97
CA GLY A 231 -3.97 -7.92 -10.69
C GLY A 231 -5.00 -6.84 -10.37
N ASN A 232 -5.55 -6.86 -9.17
CA ASN A 232 -6.62 -5.93 -8.73
C ASN A 232 -6.26 -4.46 -8.97
N VAL A 233 -5.05 -4.03 -8.59
CA VAL A 233 -4.65 -2.62 -8.77
C VAL A 233 -4.74 -2.20 -10.22
N ALA A 234 -4.16 -3.00 -11.13
CA ALA A 234 -4.18 -2.71 -12.57
C ALA A 234 -5.60 -2.74 -13.15
N GLN A 235 -6.39 -3.77 -12.81
CA GLN A 235 -7.77 -3.94 -13.29
C GLN A 235 -8.65 -2.74 -12.91
N TYR A 236 -8.60 -2.34 -11.64
CA TYR A 236 -9.45 -1.26 -11.14
C TYR A 236 -8.90 0.15 -11.44
N SER A 237 -7.58 0.30 -11.64
CA SER A 237 -7.05 1.53 -12.25
C SER A 237 -7.54 1.69 -13.69
N CYS A 238 -7.57 0.60 -14.46
CA CYS A 238 -8.12 0.60 -15.83
C CYS A 238 -9.61 0.97 -15.84
N GLU A 239 -10.42 0.32 -14.99
CA GLU A 239 -11.86 0.57 -14.89
C GLU A 239 -12.14 2.05 -14.63
N LYS A 240 -11.52 2.63 -13.60
CA LYS A 240 -11.74 4.02 -13.24
C LYS A 240 -11.16 5.00 -14.27
N ALA A 241 -10.05 4.67 -14.94
CA ALA A 241 -9.48 5.48 -16.00
C ALA A 241 -10.40 5.55 -17.24
N ILE A 242 -10.99 4.43 -17.63
CA ILE A 242 -11.98 4.36 -18.72
C ILE A 242 -13.23 5.20 -18.37
N GLU A 243 -13.73 5.10 -17.14
CA GLU A 243 -14.86 5.90 -16.65
C GLU A 243 -14.58 7.41 -16.78
N LEU A 244 -13.31 7.83 -16.64
CA LEU A 244 -12.88 9.24 -16.79
C LEU A 244 -12.53 9.63 -18.24
N GLY A 245 -12.85 8.80 -19.24
CA GLY A 245 -12.64 9.08 -20.66
C GLY A 245 -11.25 8.77 -21.21
N ALA A 246 -10.39 8.08 -20.44
CA ALA A 246 -9.06 7.72 -20.92
C ALA A 246 -9.06 6.43 -21.75
N LYS A 247 -8.04 6.28 -22.61
CA LYS A 247 -7.78 5.11 -23.42
C LYS A 247 -6.65 4.29 -22.82
N VAL A 248 -6.96 3.18 -22.16
CA VAL A 248 -5.96 2.24 -21.64
C VAL A 248 -5.55 1.27 -22.74
N VAL A 249 -4.24 1.13 -23.00
CA VAL A 249 -3.72 0.37 -24.15
C VAL A 249 -2.83 -0.82 -23.76
N SER A 250 -2.57 -1.05 -22.47
CA SER A 250 -1.70 -2.15 -22.06
C SER A 250 -2.11 -2.79 -20.74
N PHE A 251 -1.76 -4.06 -20.59
CA PHE A 251 -1.64 -4.81 -19.36
C PHE A 251 -0.41 -5.71 -19.45
N SER A 252 0.15 -6.12 -18.31
CA SER A 252 1.29 -7.04 -18.28
C SER A 252 1.16 -8.09 -17.18
N ASP A 253 1.89 -9.16 -17.32
CA ASP A 253 2.18 -10.10 -16.22
C ASP A 253 3.59 -10.70 -16.41
N SER A 254 3.96 -11.71 -15.61
CA SER A 254 5.29 -12.32 -15.70
C SER A 254 5.59 -13.02 -17.03
N SER A 255 4.63 -13.12 -17.96
CA SER A 255 4.85 -13.66 -19.30
C SER A 255 5.16 -12.58 -20.34
N GLY A 256 4.89 -11.30 -20.04
CA GLY A 256 5.08 -10.17 -20.94
C GLY A 256 3.94 -9.15 -20.87
N CYS A 257 3.84 -8.30 -21.87
CA CYS A 257 2.80 -7.27 -21.96
C CYS A 257 2.01 -7.34 -23.26
N ILE A 258 0.78 -6.88 -23.22
CA ILE A 258 -0.08 -6.65 -24.37
C ILE A 258 -0.05 -5.17 -24.75
N TYR A 259 -0.19 -4.89 -26.03
CA TYR A 259 -0.48 -3.57 -26.59
C TYR A 259 -1.70 -3.67 -27.48
N ASP A 260 -2.79 -3.06 -27.04
CA ASP A 260 -4.05 -2.97 -27.77
C ASP A 260 -4.29 -1.51 -28.21
N PRO A 261 -3.96 -1.15 -29.45
CA PRO A 261 -4.07 0.22 -29.94
C PRO A 261 -5.51 0.73 -30.02
N ASP A 262 -6.51 -0.16 -30.07
CA ASP A 262 -7.93 0.21 -30.07
C ASP A 262 -8.42 0.61 -28.68
N GLY A 263 -7.64 0.26 -27.65
CA GLY A 263 -7.97 0.48 -26.26
C GLY A 263 -8.77 -0.68 -25.64
N ILE A 264 -8.70 -0.72 -24.33
CA ILE A 264 -9.41 -1.69 -23.51
C ILE A 264 -10.74 -1.06 -23.07
N ASN A 265 -11.85 -1.63 -23.53
CA ASN A 265 -13.21 -1.27 -23.11
C ASN A 265 -13.73 -2.20 -22.00
N GLU A 266 -14.96 -2.01 -21.55
CA GLU A 266 -15.56 -2.80 -20.47
C GLU A 266 -15.57 -4.31 -20.78
N GLU A 267 -15.94 -4.72 -22.00
CA GLU A 267 -15.97 -6.14 -22.42
C GLU A 267 -14.56 -6.77 -22.33
N LYS A 268 -13.57 -6.07 -22.83
CA LYS A 268 -12.17 -6.51 -22.80
C LYS A 268 -11.63 -6.57 -21.36
N LEU A 269 -12.01 -5.62 -20.52
CA LEU A 269 -11.63 -5.60 -19.12
C LEU A 269 -12.28 -6.75 -18.33
N GLU A 270 -13.57 -7.03 -18.55
CA GLU A 270 -14.24 -8.18 -17.94
C GLU A 270 -13.59 -9.50 -18.35
N TYR A 271 -13.16 -9.62 -19.60
CA TYR A 271 -12.38 -10.80 -20.00
C TYR A 271 -11.05 -10.90 -19.24
N ILE A 272 -10.34 -9.78 -19.00
CA ILE A 272 -9.11 -9.78 -18.21
C ILE A 272 -9.40 -10.22 -16.76
N LYS A 273 -10.49 -9.71 -16.16
CA LYS A 273 -10.91 -10.11 -14.80
C LYS A 273 -11.22 -11.61 -14.71
N GLU A 274 -11.98 -12.15 -15.67
CA GLU A 274 -12.25 -13.59 -15.75
C GLU A 274 -10.97 -14.40 -15.90
N LEU A 275 -10.11 -14.00 -16.87
CA LEU A 275 -8.85 -14.67 -17.15
C LEU A 275 -7.93 -14.73 -15.92
N LYS A 276 -7.78 -13.59 -15.20
CA LYS A 276 -6.82 -13.49 -14.10
C LYS A 276 -7.37 -14.00 -12.78
N ASN A 277 -8.62 -13.69 -12.45
CA ASN A 277 -9.18 -13.94 -11.13
C ASN A 277 -9.82 -15.33 -11.01
N ILE A 278 -10.40 -15.84 -12.11
CA ILE A 278 -11.08 -17.14 -12.14
C ILE A 278 -10.17 -18.21 -12.78
N LYS A 279 -9.75 -18.00 -14.02
CA LYS A 279 -8.97 -18.99 -14.78
C LYS A 279 -7.50 -19.04 -14.38
N ARG A 280 -6.99 -18.00 -13.70
CA ARG A 280 -5.57 -17.84 -13.35
C ARG A 280 -4.62 -17.95 -14.55
N GLY A 281 -5.12 -17.56 -15.73
CA GLY A 281 -4.42 -17.57 -17.02
C GLY A 281 -3.38 -16.46 -17.16
N ARG A 282 -2.74 -16.41 -18.32
CA ARG A 282 -1.71 -15.43 -18.67
C ARG A 282 -2.25 -14.38 -19.63
N ILE A 283 -1.73 -13.14 -19.53
CA ILE A 283 -2.20 -12.02 -20.35
C ILE A 283 -1.99 -12.28 -21.86
N LYS A 284 -1.08 -13.15 -22.23
CA LYS A 284 -0.88 -13.62 -23.62
C LYS A 284 -2.15 -14.22 -24.25
N GLU A 285 -3.06 -14.77 -23.44
CA GLU A 285 -4.34 -15.32 -23.92
C GLU A 285 -5.29 -14.21 -24.39
N TYR A 286 -5.24 -13.05 -23.75
CA TYR A 286 -5.94 -11.86 -24.21
C TYR A 286 -5.49 -11.46 -25.62
N ALA A 287 -4.16 -11.40 -25.85
CA ALA A 287 -3.62 -11.04 -27.16
C ALA A 287 -4.10 -11.96 -28.28
N LYS A 288 -4.23 -13.26 -27.98
CA LYS A 288 -4.78 -14.25 -28.92
C LYS A 288 -6.27 -14.01 -29.20
N LYS A 289 -7.06 -13.71 -28.16
CA LYS A 289 -8.52 -13.53 -28.30
C LYS A 289 -8.87 -12.27 -29.07
N PHE A 290 -8.20 -11.16 -28.76
CA PHE A 290 -8.50 -9.85 -29.36
C PHE A 290 -7.53 -9.43 -30.48
N SER A 291 -6.68 -10.35 -30.95
CA SER A 291 -5.75 -10.16 -32.07
C SER A 291 -4.86 -8.92 -31.93
N CYS A 292 -4.46 -8.59 -30.68
CA CYS A 292 -3.55 -7.48 -30.39
C CYS A 292 -2.10 -7.94 -30.21
N LYS A 293 -1.17 -6.99 -30.15
CA LYS A 293 0.26 -7.29 -30.03
C LYS A 293 0.60 -7.79 -28.63
N PHE A 294 1.40 -8.85 -28.55
CA PHE A 294 2.06 -9.32 -27.34
C PHE A 294 3.58 -9.22 -27.51
N SER A 295 4.27 -8.77 -26.45
CA SER A 295 5.73 -8.73 -26.37
C SER A 295 6.22 -9.17 -25.01
N GLU A 296 7.43 -9.71 -24.95
CA GLU A 296 8.10 -9.99 -23.69
C GLU A 296 8.48 -8.70 -22.98
N GLY A 297 8.62 -8.74 -21.64
CA GLY A 297 9.00 -7.61 -20.82
C GLY A 297 7.82 -6.73 -20.38
N ASN A 298 8.13 -5.48 -20.05
CA ASN A 298 7.19 -4.49 -19.52
C ASN A 298 6.70 -3.51 -20.62
N PRO A 299 5.66 -2.72 -20.33
CA PRO A 299 5.05 -1.85 -21.35
C PRO A 299 5.70 -0.46 -21.48
N TRP A 300 6.82 -0.16 -20.81
CA TRP A 300 7.33 1.21 -20.64
C TRP A 300 7.91 1.84 -21.90
N GLN A 301 8.11 1.05 -22.97
CA GLN A 301 8.53 1.54 -24.28
C GLN A 301 7.38 2.05 -25.15
N LEU A 302 6.12 1.82 -24.72
CA LEU A 302 4.94 2.26 -25.44
C LEU A 302 4.73 3.77 -25.27
N LYS A 303 4.26 4.42 -26.34
CA LYS A 303 3.87 5.84 -26.27
C LYS A 303 2.61 6.00 -25.44
N CYS A 304 2.65 6.89 -24.45
CA CYS A 304 1.51 7.22 -23.58
C CYS A 304 1.60 8.64 -23.04
N ASP A 305 0.48 9.14 -22.56
CA ASP A 305 0.39 10.38 -21.79
C ASP A 305 0.59 10.10 -20.31
N ILE A 306 0.07 8.97 -19.81
CA ILE A 306 0.11 8.61 -18.40
C ILE A 306 0.61 7.17 -18.26
N ALA A 307 1.52 6.95 -17.30
CA ALA A 307 2.01 5.62 -16.95
C ALA A 307 1.60 5.24 -15.51
N LEU A 308 1.02 4.05 -15.37
CA LEU A 308 0.54 3.51 -14.08
C LEU A 308 1.26 2.20 -13.75
N PRO A 309 2.39 2.24 -13.03
CA PRO A 309 3.07 1.03 -12.59
C PRO A 309 2.28 0.34 -11.47
N CYS A 310 1.63 -0.79 -11.82
CA CYS A 310 0.69 -1.51 -10.96
C CYS A 310 1.05 -2.99 -10.76
N ALA A 311 2.26 -3.43 -11.15
CA ALA A 311 2.66 -4.83 -11.06
C ALA A 311 3.45 -5.14 -9.79
N THR A 312 4.74 -4.82 -9.78
CA THR A 312 5.66 -5.27 -8.72
C THR A 312 6.71 -4.23 -8.36
N GLN A 313 7.40 -4.48 -7.26
CA GLN A 313 8.53 -3.65 -6.81
C GLN A 313 9.65 -3.60 -7.87
N ASN A 314 10.25 -2.43 -8.06
CA ASN A 314 11.38 -2.16 -8.96
C ASN A 314 11.16 -2.59 -10.42
N GLU A 315 9.91 -2.54 -10.89
CA GLU A 315 9.56 -2.88 -12.27
C GLU A 315 9.89 -1.80 -13.29
N LEU A 316 10.12 -0.57 -12.85
CA LEU A 316 10.41 0.60 -13.68
C LEU A 316 11.77 1.19 -13.28
N ASN A 317 12.76 1.00 -14.14
CA ASN A 317 14.14 1.46 -13.93
C ASN A 317 14.43 2.77 -14.69
N LEU A 318 15.66 3.29 -14.59
CA LEU A 318 16.08 4.53 -15.24
C LEU A 318 15.92 4.51 -16.77
N ASN A 319 16.18 3.39 -17.43
CA ASN A 319 16.03 3.31 -18.88
C ASN A 319 14.56 3.37 -19.30
N ASP A 320 13.68 2.73 -18.53
CA ASP A 320 12.23 2.80 -18.71
C ASP A 320 11.71 4.23 -18.49
N ALA A 321 12.20 4.91 -17.46
CA ALA A 321 11.85 6.30 -17.17
C ALA A 321 12.27 7.23 -18.31
N LYS A 322 13.49 7.07 -18.85
CA LYS A 322 13.96 7.83 -20.02
C LYS A 322 13.10 7.58 -21.26
N ALA A 323 12.67 6.34 -21.48
CA ALA A 323 11.78 6.00 -22.60
C ALA A 323 10.41 6.68 -22.45
N LEU A 324 9.79 6.62 -21.26
CA LEU A 324 8.51 7.28 -20.99
C LEU A 324 8.59 8.80 -21.22
N VAL A 325 9.62 9.46 -20.67
CA VAL A 325 9.83 10.91 -20.87
C VAL A 325 10.02 11.24 -22.35
N SER A 326 10.86 10.49 -23.07
CA SER A 326 11.12 10.69 -24.49
C SER A 326 9.87 10.46 -25.37
N ASN A 327 8.96 9.59 -24.93
CA ASN A 327 7.70 9.29 -25.60
C ASN A 327 6.57 10.28 -25.26
N GLY A 328 6.86 11.30 -24.42
CA GLY A 328 5.93 12.39 -24.09
C GLY A 328 5.00 12.09 -22.89
N CYS A 329 5.37 11.16 -22.03
CA CYS A 329 4.62 10.90 -20.80
C CYS A 329 4.61 12.15 -19.90
N ILE A 330 3.43 12.61 -19.49
CA ILE A 330 3.23 13.81 -18.66
C ILE A 330 3.03 13.47 -17.19
N ALA A 331 2.57 12.25 -16.87
CA ALA A 331 2.32 11.84 -15.50
C ALA A 331 2.63 10.36 -15.24
N VAL A 332 3.22 10.08 -14.09
CA VAL A 332 3.45 8.72 -13.55
C VAL A 332 2.83 8.64 -12.16
N SER A 333 1.93 7.68 -11.93
CA SER A 333 1.30 7.48 -10.62
C SER A 333 1.44 6.02 -10.18
N GLU A 334 2.14 5.81 -9.06
CA GLU A 334 2.46 4.47 -8.55
C GLU A 334 1.25 3.78 -7.94
N GLY A 335 0.84 2.66 -8.53
CA GLY A 335 -0.21 1.79 -7.98
C GLY A 335 0.35 0.62 -7.17
N ALA A 336 1.49 0.05 -7.59
CA ALA A 336 2.20 -0.99 -6.85
C ALA A 336 3.04 -0.40 -5.70
N ASN A 337 3.54 -1.25 -4.80
CA ASN A 337 4.47 -0.82 -3.75
C ASN A 337 5.89 -0.70 -4.31
N MET A 338 6.45 0.51 -4.28
CA MET A 338 7.82 0.83 -4.74
C MET A 338 8.13 0.31 -6.16
N PRO A 339 7.30 0.61 -7.18
CA PRO A 339 7.53 0.08 -8.52
C PRO A 339 8.68 0.76 -9.25
N CYS A 340 8.98 2.04 -8.92
CA CYS A 340 10.06 2.80 -9.52
C CYS A 340 11.35 2.70 -8.70
N THR A 341 12.49 2.56 -9.38
CA THR A 341 13.80 2.69 -8.74
C THR A 341 14.10 4.15 -8.40
N SER A 342 14.97 4.40 -7.42
CA SER A 342 15.35 5.77 -7.01
C SER A 342 15.87 6.61 -8.16
N ASP A 343 16.68 6.03 -9.07
CA ASP A 343 17.19 6.71 -10.27
C ASP A 343 16.06 7.10 -11.24
N ALA A 344 15.03 6.24 -11.38
CA ALA A 344 13.86 6.55 -12.19
C ALA A 344 13.05 7.70 -11.60
N ILE A 345 12.86 7.70 -10.27
CA ILE A 345 12.16 8.77 -9.53
C ILE A 345 12.87 10.11 -9.75
N ASN A 346 14.19 10.15 -9.53
CA ASN A 346 15.00 11.34 -9.72
C ASN A 346 14.92 11.86 -11.18
N HIS A 347 14.86 10.95 -12.15
CA HIS A 347 14.71 11.32 -13.57
C HIS A 347 13.35 11.95 -13.85
N PHE A 348 12.25 11.40 -13.34
CA PHE A 348 10.92 11.99 -13.50
C PHE A 348 10.85 13.38 -12.87
N GLN A 349 11.34 13.55 -11.64
CA GLN A 349 11.36 14.84 -10.95
C GLN A 349 12.16 15.91 -11.70
N SER A 350 13.31 15.53 -12.31
CA SER A 350 14.14 16.44 -13.10
C SER A 350 13.59 16.74 -14.49
N SER A 351 12.61 15.95 -14.99
CA SER A 351 12.08 16.04 -16.35
C SER A 351 10.71 16.72 -16.44
N ASN A 352 10.24 17.39 -15.39
CA ASN A 352 8.91 18.02 -15.28
C ASN A 352 7.73 17.05 -15.48
N VAL A 353 7.91 15.75 -15.28
CA VAL A 353 6.85 14.77 -15.26
C VAL A 353 6.17 14.84 -13.90
N LEU A 354 4.84 14.87 -13.87
CA LEU A 354 4.06 14.77 -12.65
C LEU A 354 4.27 13.37 -12.06
N TYR A 355 4.95 13.27 -10.92
CA TYR A 355 5.26 11.99 -10.32
C TYR A 355 4.63 11.84 -8.93
N ALA A 356 3.81 10.81 -8.77
CA ALA A 356 3.17 10.45 -7.51
C ALA A 356 3.79 9.19 -6.90
N GLN A 357 4.42 9.34 -5.74
CA GLN A 357 4.98 8.23 -4.97
C GLN A 357 3.87 7.40 -4.29
N VAL A 358 4.12 6.12 -4.14
CA VAL A 358 3.23 5.11 -3.56
C VAL A 358 2.58 5.48 -2.22
N LYS A 359 3.28 6.18 -1.33
CA LYS A 359 2.72 6.57 -0.01
C LYS A 359 1.43 7.38 -0.13
N ALA A 360 1.35 8.23 -1.16
CA ALA A 360 0.17 9.05 -1.44
C ALA A 360 -0.76 8.37 -2.46
N SER A 361 -0.25 7.96 -3.62
CA SER A 361 -1.05 7.51 -4.76
C SER A 361 -1.80 6.19 -4.50
N ASN A 362 -1.20 5.22 -3.80
CA ASN A 362 -1.88 3.95 -3.54
C ASN A 362 -2.54 3.85 -2.15
N ALA A 363 -2.69 4.96 -1.44
CA ALA A 363 -3.31 5.00 -0.11
C ALA A 363 -4.80 4.57 -0.08
N GLY A 364 -5.44 4.45 -1.24
CA GLY A 364 -6.84 4.04 -1.34
C GLY A 364 -7.16 2.73 -0.61
N GLY A 365 -6.26 1.74 -0.69
CA GLY A 365 -6.44 0.47 0.00
C GLY A 365 -6.51 0.59 1.52
N VAL A 366 -5.62 1.37 2.13
CA VAL A 366 -5.64 1.60 3.58
C VAL A 366 -6.75 2.56 3.97
N ALA A 367 -7.08 3.54 3.14
CA ALA A 367 -8.23 4.43 3.36
C ALA A 367 -9.53 3.62 3.47
N THR A 368 -9.82 2.73 2.53
CA THR A 368 -10.99 1.86 2.59
C THR A 368 -10.93 0.87 3.75
N SER A 369 -9.75 0.41 4.15
CA SER A 369 -9.61 -0.37 5.40
C SER A 369 -10.02 0.44 6.64
N GLY A 370 -9.66 1.72 6.72
CA GLY A 370 -10.13 2.61 7.79
C GLY A 370 -11.65 2.87 7.73
N LEU A 371 -12.21 2.97 6.52
CA LEU A 371 -13.68 3.03 6.35
C LEU A 371 -14.35 1.73 6.80
N GLU A 372 -13.75 0.57 6.56
CA GLU A 372 -14.23 -0.72 7.12
C GLU A 372 -14.22 -0.71 8.65
N MET A 373 -13.15 -0.20 9.27
CA MET A 373 -13.09 -0.04 10.73
C MET A 373 -14.20 0.87 11.25
N SER A 374 -14.47 1.98 10.57
CA SER A 374 -15.56 2.90 10.93
C SER A 374 -16.94 2.22 10.84
N GLN A 375 -17.20 1.48 9.77
CA GLN A 375 -18.43 0.70 9.59
C GLN A 375 -18.58 -0.35 10.69
N ASN A 376 -17.48 -1.03 11.06
CA ASN A 376 -17.48 -2.02 12.14
C ASN A 376 -17.78 -1.39 13.51
N SER A 377 -17.23 -0.21 13.80
CA SER A 377 -17.51 0.52 15.05
C SER A 377 -18.96 0.98 15.14
N LEU A 378 -19.53 1.41 14.02
CA LEU A 378 -20.95 1.81 13.92
C LEU A 378 -21.91 0.62 13.86
N ARG A 379 -21.42 -0.60 13.57
CA ARG A 379 -22.19 -1.79 13.24
C ARG A 379 -23.18 -1.55 12.09
N MET A 380 -22.75 -0.79 11.08
CA MET A 380 -23.50 -0.43 9.89
C MET A 380 -22.67 -0.67 8.64
N ASN A 381 -23.32 -1.05 7.55
CA ASN A 381 -22.71 -1.10 6.23
C ASN A 381 -23.11 0.14 5.43
N TRP A 382 -22.15 0.71 4.73
CA TRP A 382 -22.39 1.80 3.77
C TRP A 382 -22.59 1.23 2.38
N THR A 383 -23.32 1.98 1.54
CA THR A 383 -23.49 1.63 0.13
C THR A 383 -22.18 1.79 -0.64
N ARG A 384 -22.15 1.24 -1.85
CA ARG A 384 -20.96 1.36 -2.73
C ARG A 384 -20.63 2.83 -3.01
N GLU A 385 -21.65 3.63 -3.27
CA GLU A 385 -21.55 5.05 -3.58
C GLU A 385 -21.03 5.85 -2.38
N GLU A 386 -21.50 5.53 -1.17
CA GLU A 386 -21.03 6.17 0.06
C GLU A 386 -19.54 5.87 0.32
N VAL A 387 -19.10 4.61 0.13
CA VAL A 387 -17.70 4.23 0.32
C VAL A 387 -16.83 4.87 -0.75
N ASP A 388 -17.24 4.84 -2.03
CA ASP A 388 -16.47 5.44 -3.14
C ASP A 388 -16.33 6.96 -2.99
N LYS A 389 -17.43 7.65 -2.61
CA LYS A 389 -17.39 9.09 -2.33
C LYS A 389 -16.37 9.42 -1.22
N ARG A 390 -16.42 8.69 -0.09
CA ARG A 390 -15.49 8.89 1.03
C ARG A 390 -14.04 8.59 0.62
N LEU A 391 -13.84 7.53 -0.17
CA LEU A 391 -12.53 7.22 -0.72
C LEU A 391 -11.99 8.37 -1.59
N LYS A 392 -12.83 8.90 -2.49
CA LYS A 392 -12.47 10.05 -3.34
C LYS A 392 -12.12 11.28 -2.50
N ASP A 393 -12.93 11.61 -1.50
CA ASP A 393 -12.68 12.74 -0.60
C ASP A 393 -11.37 12.58 0.17
N ILE A 394 -11.06 11.37 0.65
CA ILE A 394 -9.77 11.09 1.31
C ILE A 394 -8.61 11.29 0.33
N MET A 395 -8.70 10.78 -0.90
CA MET A 395 -7.63 10.93 -1.89
C MET A 395 -7.40 12.39 -2.31
N LEU A 396 -8.47 13.19 -2.40
CA LEU A 396 -8.39 14.64 -2.61
C LEU A 396 -7.66 15.34 -1.45
N ASN A 397 -7.96 14.97 -0.22
CA ASN A 397 -7.30 15.53 0.97
C ASN A 397 -5.82 15.13 1.03
N ILE A 398 -5.47 13.89 0.67
CA ILE A 398 -4.08 13.44 0.55
C ILE A 398 -3.33 14.31 -0.48
N HIS A 399 -3.93 14.51 -1.66
CA HIS A 399 -3.34 15.35 -2.70
C HIS A 399 -3.14 16.79 -2.20
N SER A 400 -4.15 17.39 -1.56
CA SER A 400 -4.07 18.76 -1.02
C SER A 400 -2.94 18.90 0.00
N SER A 401 -2.79 17.94 0.91
CA SER A 401 -1.70 17.91 1.88
C SER A 401 -0.32 17.77 1.20
N CYS A 402 -0.21 16.93 0.17
CA CYS A 402 1.03 16.84 -0.60
C CYS A 402 1.38 18.13 -1.32
N VAL A 403 0.38 18.87 -1.85
CA VAL A 403 0.58 20.17 -2.49
C VAL A 403 1.02 21.20 -1.48
N GLU A 404 0.42 21.25 -0.30
CA GLU A 404 0.74 22.22 0.78
C GLU A 404 2.24 22.14 1.15
N PHE A 405 2.76 20.95 1.37
CA PHE A 405 4.14 20.75 1.82
C PHE A 405 5.16 20.50 0.70
N GLY A 406 4.69 20.19 -0.51
CA GLY A 406 5.56 19.91 -1.67
C GLY A 406 5.66 21.03 -2.70
N ARG A 407 4.91 22.14 -2.55
CA ARG A 407 4.91 23.23 -3.52
C ARG A 407 6.27 23.93 -3.60
N ALA A 408 6.82 24.01 -4.81
CA ALA A 408 8.05 24.71 -5.15
C ALA A 408 7.80 25.65 -6.34
N GLY A 409 7.39 26.89 -6.06
CA GLY A 409 6.96 27.82 -7.10
C GLY A 409 5.71 27.35 -7.84
N LYS A 410 5.86 27.04 -9.14
CA LYS A 410 4.75 26.52 -9.98
C LYS A 410 4.65 24.99 -9.99
N SER A 411 5.69 24.27 -9.57
CA SER A 411 5.73 22.82 -9.50
C SER A 411 5.37 22.29 -8.11
N VAL A 412 5.07 21.00 -8.04
CA VAL A 412 4.83 20.28 -6.79
C VAL A 412 5.73 19.04 -6.75
N ASP A 413 6.56 18.97 -5.72
CA ASP A 413 7.28 17.75 -5.37
C ASP A 413 6.39 16.88 -4.46
N TYR A 414 5.68 15.95 -5.07
CA TYR A 414 4.75 15.06 -4.35
C TYR A 414 5.46 14.07 -3.42
N VAL A 415 6.73 13.74 -3.69
CA VAL A 415 7.54 12.88 -2.81
C VAL A 415 7.85 13.61 -1.50
N LYS A 416 8.38 14.83 -1.61
CA LYS A 416 8.63 15.72 -0.47
C LYS A 416 7.34 16.02 0.28
N GLY A 417 6.28 16.39 -0.46
CA GLY A 417 4.98 16.73 0.11
C GLY A 417 4.39 15.61 0.94
N ALA A 418 4.38 14.37 0.43
CA ALA A 418 3.85 13.21 1.14
C ALA A 418 4.65 12.89 2.43
N ASN A 419 5.98 12.94 2.36
CA ASN A 419 6.82 12.66 3.53
C ASN A 419 6.63 13.73 4.63
N ILE A 420 6.63 15.02 4.28
CA ILE A 420 6.47 16.11 5.27
C ILE A 420 5.05 16.12 5.83
N ALA A 421 4.01 16.03 4.99
CA ALA A 421 2.61 15.99 5.46
C ALA A 421 2.37 14.83 6.44
N GLY A 422 2.88 13.64 6.11
CA GLY A 422 2.81 12.48 7.00
C GLY A 422 3.56 12.70 8.30
N PHE A 423 4.77 13.25 8.24
CA PHE A 423 5.58 13.58 9.41
C PHE A 423 4.87 14.58 10.33
N VAL A 424 4.43 15.72 9.81
CA VAL A 424 3.79 16.80 10.59
C VAL A 424 2.65 16.24 11.42
N LYS A 425 1.75 15.47 10.82
CA LYS A 425 0.59 14.94 11.51
C LYS A 425 0.94 14.01 12.66
N VAL A 426 1.91 13.10 12.45
CA VAL A 426 2.35 12.16 13.50
C VAL A 426 3.15 12.89 14.57
N ALA A 427 4.07 13.76 14.18
CA ALA A 427 4.91 14.53 15.09
C ALA A 427 4.07 15.46 15.99
N ASP A 428 3.07 16.13 15.43
CA ASP A 428 2.15 16.99 16.20
C ASP A 428 1.39 16.17 17.26
N ALA A 429 0.82 15.03 16.88
CA ALA A 429 0.16 14.15 17.83
C ALA A 429 1.11 13.63 18.91
N MET A 430 2.36 13.27 18.55
CA MET A 430 3.38 12.86 19.52
C MET A 430 3.78 13.97 20.49
N ILE A 431 3.77 15.25 20.05
CA ILE A 431 4.04 16.41 20.90
C ILE A 431 2.85 16.68 21.82
N ASP A 432 1.65 16.69 21.29
CA ASP A 432 0.41 16.98 22.05
C ASP A 432 0.15 15.94 23.14
N GLN A 433 0.45 14.68 22.90
CA GLN A 433 0.32 13.59 23.88
C GLN A 433 1.46 13.56 24.89
N GLY A 434 2.56 14.26 24.62
CA GLY A 434 3.71 14.36 25.50
C GLY A 434 4.48 13.04 25.68
N ILE A 435 5.17 12.95 26.81
CA ILE A 435 5.90 11.74 27.24
C ILE A 435 5.26 11.22 28.50
N VAL A 436 4.70 10.02 28.45
CA VAL A 436 4.16 9.37 29.64
C VAL A 436 5.32 8.81 30.47
N LEU A 437 5.61 9.45 31.58
CA LEU A 437 6.64 9.02 32.52
C LEU A 437 6.00 8.09 33.56
N SER A 438 6.76 7.08 34.00
CA SER A 438 6.34 6.24 35.11
C SER A 438 6.27 7.06 36.40
N LEU A 439 5.13 7.02 37.09
CA LEU A 439 4.94 7.70 38.37
C LEU A 439 5.87 7.19 39.50
N ILE A 440 6.57 6.07 39.30
CA ILE A 440 7.56 5.51 40.26
C ILE A 440 8.82 6.40 40.33
N HIS A 441 9.01 7.32 39.40
CA HIS A 441 10.21 8.18 39.35
C HIS A 441 9.93 9.67 39.60
N ILE A 442 8.73 9.99 40.13
CA ILE A 442 8.36 11.35 40.58
C ILE A 442 8.42 11.40 42.11
#